data_5c56ea61345a3e7497c8f9f2c7eeff9f
#
_entry.id   5c56ea61345a3e7497c8f9f2c7eeff9f
#
_cell.length_a   1.000
_cell.length_b   1.000
_cell.length_c   1.000
_cell.angle_alpha   90.00
_cell.angle_beta   90.00
_cell.angle_gamma   90.00
#
_symmetry.space_group_name_H-M   'P 1'
#
loop_
_entity.id
_entity.type
_entity.pdbx_description
1 polymer ?
#
loop_
_entity_poly.entity_id
_entity_poly.type
_entity_poly.pdbx_seq_one_letter_code
_entity_poly.pdbx_strand_id
1 'polypeptide(L)'
;MDCCGIFHIRTDMSKSLFTVIAVATAMLVCSNATAQQTDGFPYPTVPDTLRTAETRALYVMEHYWDRFNFADTTLMHRPETTEQGFANFIDLLPRVAPSTATLGIKALADHLYNIKTGKKDDSKTPELIRDYFATLTEKYLGDSESPLHNDLLYAQFLDIMAANKFASMAERTRNEYMARNLKKNLPGTTATDFVYIDRKNQQRQMHNLKAKYTLLYFYDPDCDHCHETAAQIAAMPETSSPAISVLAIYPYSDSEMWKTKKSRLPSTWTEGYSPDGQITTDDIYYIKSVPSVYLLDEQKRVVLKNPSITLLQNTLKKLTATAEK
;
A
#
# COMPACT_ATOMS: atom_id res chain seq x y z
N MET A 1 6.83 -33.43 -13.55
CA MET A 1 5.39 -33.72 -13.32
C MET A 1 4.84 -32.51 -12.64
N ASP A 2 4.15 -31.77 -13.45
CA ASP A 2 3.67 -30.42 -13.22
C ASP A 2 2.54 -30.34 -12.22
N CYS A 3 2.49 -29.29 -11.43
CA CYS A 3 1.25 -28.71 -10.88
C CYS A 3 1.54 -27.31 -10.33
N CYS A 4 1.63 -26.34 -11.24
CA CYS A 4 1.50 -24.93 -10.88
C CYS A 4 0.31 -24.36 -11.67
N GLY A 5 -0.90 -24.51 -11.10
CA GLY A 5 -2.13 -23.96 -11.65
C GLY A 5 -2.35 -22.56 -11.08
N ILE A 6 -1.89 -21.53 -11.79
CA ILE A 6 -2.21 -20.14 -11.51
C ILE A 6 -3.65 -19.89 -11.96
N PHE A 7 -4.59 -19.85 -11.03
CA PHE A 7 -5.95 -19.37 -11.29
C PHE A 7 -5.92 -17.83 -11.37
N HIS A 8 -5.94 -17.33 -12.60
CA HIS A 8 -6.24 -15.93 -12.89
C HIS A 8 -7.75 -15.70 -12.71
N ILE A 9 -8.17 -15.22 -11.56
CA ILE A 9 -9.52 -14.66 -11.42
C ILE A 9 -9.47 -13.24 -11.96
N ARG A 10 -9.88 -13.08 -13.22
CA ARG A 10 -10.20 -11.77 -13.79
C ARG A 10 -11.52 -11.31 -13.19
N THR A 11 -11.46 -10.56 -12.08
CA THR A 11 -12.63 -9.86 -11.56
C THR A 11 -12.85 -8.60 -12.41
N ASP A 12 -13.95 -8.61 -13.14
CA ASP A 12 -14.44 -7.46 -13.94
C ASP A 12 -14.86 -6.35 -12.96
N MET A 13 -13.93 -5.40 -12.70
CA MET A 13 -14.08 -4.32 -11.72
C MET A 13 -15.23 -3.34 -12.03
N SER A 14 -15.81 -3.39 -13.25
CA SER A 14 -16.95 -2.52 -13.59
C SER A 14 -18.24 -2.92 -12.87
N LYS A 15 -18.35 -4.18 -12.43
CA LYS A 15 -19.54 -4.68 -11.72
C LYS A 15 -19.49 -4.49 -10.22
N SER A 16 -18.30 -4.33 -9.65
CA SER A 16 -18.10 -4.11 -8.19
C SER A 16 -18.65 -2.76 -7.73
N LEU A 17 -18.50 -1.71 -8.54
CA LEU A 17 -18.93 -0.35 -8.17
C LEU A 17 -20.46 -0.24 -8.05
N PHE A 18 -21.23 -1.03 -8.82
CA PHE A 18 -22.68 -1.08 -8.72
C PHE A 18 -23.19 -1.96 -7.59
N THR A 19 -22.42 -2.98 -7.17
CA THR A 19 -22.82 -3.90 -6.13
C THR A 19 -22.76 -3.27 -4.73
N VAL A 20 -21.81 -2.39 -4.47
CA VAL A 20 -21.70 -1.71 -3.17
C VAL A 20 -22.81 -0.65 -2.99
N ILE A 21 -23.21 0.04 -4.06
CA ILE A 21 -24.37 0.96 -4.01
C ILE A 21 -25.68 0.16 -3.90
N ALA A 22 -25.76 -1.02 -4.53
CA ALA A 22 -26.93 -1.90 -4.42
C ALA A 22 -27.08 -2.53 -3.02
N VAL A 23 -25.97 -2.79 -2.30
CA VAL A 23 -26.04 -3.28 -0.91
C VAL A 23 -26.61 -2.21 0.03
N ALA A 24 -26.30 -0.94 -0.18
CA ALA A 24 -26.90 0.15 0.60
C ALA A 24 -28.38 0.40 0.28
N THR A 25 -28.81 0.10 -0.96
CA THR A 25 -30.22 0.24 -1.40
C THR A 25 -31.04 -1.05 -1.26
N ALA A 26 -30.43 -2.23 -1.40
CA ALA A 26 -31.12 -3.52 -1.22
C ALA A 26 -31.45 -3.84 0.24
N MET A 27 -30.87 -3.13 1.23
CA MET A 27 -31.26 -3.25 2.64
C MET A 27 -32.62 -2.60 2.96
N LEU A 28 -33.33 -2.07 1.99
CA LEU A 28 -34.64 -1.40 2.20
C LEU A 28 -35.86 -2.31 1.95
N VAL A 29 -35.69 -3.54 1.50
CA VAL A 29 -36.83 -4.46 1.25
C VAL A 29 -36.45 -5.89 1.62
N CYS A 30 -36.46 -6.23 2.89
CA CYS A 30 -36.70 -7.61 3.35
C CYS A 30 -37.12 -7.62 4.81
N SER A 31 -38.40 -7.49 5.03
CA SER A 31 -39.07 -7.99 6.26
C SER A 31 -39.26 -9.49 6.08
N ASN A 32 -38.85 -10.28 7.10
CA ASN A 32 -39.12 -11.72 7.27
C ASN A 32 -38.42 -12.67 6.26
N ALA A 33 -37.18 -12.96 6.50
CA ALA A 33 -36.55 -14.20 6.06
C ALA A 33 -35.82 -14.82 7.26
N THR A 34 -36.18 -16.04 7.60
CA THR A 34 -35.43 -16.96 8.48
C THR A 34 -33.95 -16.90 8.07
N ALA A 35 -33.09 -16.70 9.07
CA ALA A 35 -31.64 -16.59 8.87
C ALA A 35 -31.10 -17.86 8.19
N GLN A 36 -31.06 -17.88 6.87
CA GLN A 36 -30.11 -18.70 6.13
C GLN A 36 -28.73 -18.13 6.43
N GLN A 37 -27.92 -18.96 7.03
CA GLN A 37 -26.50 -18.68 7.27
C GLN A 37 -25.86 -18.52 5.89
N THR A 38 -25.76 -17.27 5.40
CA THR A 38 -25.05 -16.96 4.17
C THR A 38 -23.57 -17.22 4.46
N ASP A 39 -22.87 -17.98 3.60
CA ASP A 39 -21.43 -18.26 3.69
C ASP A 39 -20.55 -17.00 3.54
N GLY A 40 -21.13 -15.81 3.60
CA GLY A 40 -20.46 -14.51 3.45
C GLY A 40 -20.12 -13.83 4.78
N PHE A 41 -19.43 -12.70 4.67
CA PHE A 41 -19.05 -11.87 5.82
C PHE A 41 -20.31 -11.36 6.58
N PRO A 42 -20.34 -11.42 7.93
CA PRO A 42 -21.50 -11.06 8.73
C PRO A 42 -21.59 -9.54 8.97
N TYR A 43 -21.98 -8.76 7.96
CA TYR A 43 -22.10 -7.31 8.06
C TYR A 43 -23.04 -6.86 9.18
N PRO A 44 -22.78 -5.66 9.79
CA PRO A 44 -23.68 -5.09 10.79
C PRO A 44 -25.03 -4.70 10.16
N THR A 45 -26.10 -4.87 10.93
CA THR A 45 -27.43 -4.38 10.55
C THR A 45 -27.58 -2.95 11.06
N VAL A 46 -27.70 -2.00 10.14
CA VAL A 46 -27.83 -0.57 10.50
C VAL A 46 -29.25 -0.26 10.97
N PRO A 47 -29.45 0.31 12.17
CA PRO A 47 -30.77 0.66 12.67
C PRO A 47 -31.48 1.71 11.78
N ASP A 48 -32.79 1.51 11.57
CA ASP A 48 -33.62 2.42 10.77
C ASP A 48 -33.77 3.82 11.40
N THR A 49 -33.45 3.94 12.68
CA THR A 49 -33.44 5.23 13.40
C THR A 49 -32.32 6.16 12.95
N LEU A 50 -31.25 5.61 12.37
CA LEU A 50 -30.13 6.40 11.82
C LEU A 50 -30.50 6.92 10.43
N ARG A 51 -30.73 8.24 10.32
CA ARG A 51 -31.30 8.86 9.12
C ARG A 51 -30.30 9.49 8.19
N THR A 52 -29.13 9.92 8.67
CA THR A 52 -28.12 10.59 7.83
C THR A 52 -27.04 9.61 7.36
N ALA A 53 -26.41 9.92 6.24
CA ALA A 53 -25.29 9.13 5.72
C ALA A 53 -24.14 9.06 6.72
N GLU A 54 -23.83 10.16 7.41
CA GLU A 54 -22.77 10.26 8.39
C GLU A 54 -23.00 9.36 9.60
N THR A 55 -24.22 9.38 10.18
CA THR A 55 -24.54 8.55 11.34
C THR A 55 -24.58 7.07 10.99
N ARG A 56 -25.01 6.73 9.77
CA ARG A 56 -24.99 5.36 9.26
C ARG A 56 -23.56 4.89 9.01
N ALA A 57 -22.70 5.72 8.41
CA ALA A 57 -21.29 5.42 8.17
C ALA A 57 -20.53 5.23 9.49
N LEU A 58 -20.76 6.10 10.49
CA LEU A 58 -20.20 5.97 11.82
C LEU A 58 -20.59 4.63 12.45
N TYR A 59 -21.88 4.31 12.46
CA TYR A 59 -22.38 3.03 13.00
C TYR A 59 -21.73 1.84 12.29
N VAL A 60 -21.68 1.84 10.95
CA VAL A 60 -21.06 0.75 10.19
C VAL A 60 -19.59 0.59 10.56
N MET A 61 -18.82 1.68 10.68
CA MET A 61 -17.40 1.60 11.02
C MET A 61 -17.17 1.10 12.44
N GLU A 62 -17.96 1.55 13.42
CA GLU A 62 -17.85 1.12 14.80
C GLU A 62 -18.22 -0.35 15.00
N HIS A 63 -19.22 -0.84 14.24
CA HIS A 63 -19.81 -2.18 14.42
C HIS A 63 -19.45 -3.16 13.28
N TYR A 64 -18.54 -2.81 12.37
CA TYR A 64 -18.23 -3.62 11.20
C TYR A 64 -17.84 -5.06 11.57
N TRP A 65 -17.09 -5.21 12.66
CA TRP A 65 -16.47 -6.45 13.09
C TRP A 65 -17.20 -7.16 14.24
N ASP A 66 -18.25 -6.59 14.82
CA ASP A 66 -18.92 -7.10 16.03
C ASP A 66 -19.48 -8.52 15.85
N ARG A 67 -19.87 -8.88 14.65
CA ARG A 67 -20.48 -10.18 14.33
C ARG A 67 -19.49 -11.20 13.81
N PHE A 68 -18.23 -10.80 13.57
CA PHE A 68 -17.17 -11.70 13.09
C PHE A 68 -16.55 -12.48 14.26
N ASN A 69 -16.44 -13.79 14.12
CA ASN A 69 -15.87 -14.64 15.17
C ASN A 69 -14.33 -14.74 15.04
N PHE A 70 -13.61 -13.83 15.66
CA PHE A 70 -12.15 -13.86 15.68
C PHE A 70 -11.53 -15.08 16.37
N ALA A 71 -12.28 -15.86 17.16
CA ALA A 71 -11.76 -17.08 17.77
C ALA A 71 -11.81 -18.30 16.83
N ASP A 72 -12.49 -18.21 15.71
CA ASP A 72 -12.62 -19.29 14.72
C ASP A 72 -11.52 -19.21 13.66
N THR A 73 -10.43 -19.95 13.87
CA THR A 73 -9.28 -20.00 12.94
C THR A 73 -9.65 -20.60 11.58
N THR A 74 -10.76 -21.33 11.45
CA THR A 74 -11.17 -21.89 10.16
C THR A 74 -11.55 -20.78 9.17
N LEU A 75 -11.96 -19.62 9.68
CA LEU A 75 -12.32 -18.46 8.87
C LEU A 75 -11.12 -17.88 8.12
N MET A 76 -9.88 -18.09 8.57
CA MET A 76 -8.67 -17.70 7.83
C MET A 76 -8.53 -18.46 6.50
N HIS A 77 -9.15 -19.62 6.37
CA HIS A 77 -9.16 -20.44 5.17
C HIS A 77 -10.43 -20.26 4.31
N ARG A 78 -11.20 -19.21 4.61
CA ARG A 78 -12.41 -18.83 3.87
C ARG A 78 -12.24 -17.42 3.31
N PRO A 79 -11.50 -17.25 2.20
CA PRO A 79 -11.22 -15.93 1.62
C PRO A 79 -12.49 -15.19 1.22
N GLU A 80 -13.54 -15.90 0.78
CA GLU A 80 -14.84 -15.33 0.45
C GLU A 80 -15.57 -14.70 1.65
N THR A 81 -15.20 -15.10 2.87
CA THR A 81 -15.71 -14.51 4.11
C THR A 81 -14.75 -13.49 4.68
N THR A 82 -13.56 -13.92 5.11
CA THR A 82 -12.65 -13.06 5.89
C THR A 82 -11.91 -12.07 5.02
N GLU A 83 -11.28 -12.54 3.95
CA GLU A 83 -10.48 -11.65 3.08
C GLU A 83 -11.37 -10.68 2.32
N GLN A 84 -12.52 -11.15 1.78
CA GLN A 84 -13.47 -10.26 1.12
C GLN A 84 -14.07 -9.23 2.08
N GLY A 85 -14.40 -9.65 3.32
CA GLY A 85 -14.87 -8.73 4.37
C GLY A 85 -13.83 -7.69 4.71
N PHE A 86 -12.55 -8.08 4.80
CA PHE A 86 -11.45 -7.17 5.05
C PHE A 86 -11.22 -6.21 3.87
N ALA A 87 -11.21 -6.70 2.63
CA ALA A 87 -11.06 -5.86 1.45
C ALA A 87 -12.18 -4.81 1.35
N ASN A 88 -13.42 -5.20 1.63
CA ASN A 88 -14.56 -4.28 1.67
C ASN A 88 -14.41 -3.23 2.78
N PHE A 89 -13.91 -3.62 3.95
CA PHE A 89 -13.61 -2.69 5.04
C PHE A 89 -12.56 -1.65 4.61
N ILE A 90 -11.45 -2.09 4.01
CA ILE A 90 -10.39 -1.19 3.51
C ILE A 90 -10.92 -0.23 2.44
N ASP A 91 -11.76 -0.71 1.51
CA ASP A 91 -12.35 0.14 0.45
C ASP A 91 -13.31 1.21 1.00
N LEU A 92 -13.94 0.97 2.16
CA LEU A 92 -14.81 1.95 2.82
C LEU A 92 -14.04 3.08 3.52
N LEU A 93 -12.84 2.82 4.05
CA LEU A 93 -12.10 3.79 4.88
C LEU A 93 -11.85 5.14 4.20
N PRO A 94 -11.42 5.22 2.93
CA PRO A 94 -11.24 6.51 2.27
C PRO A 94 -12.55 7.21 1.86
N ARG A 95 -13.69 6.54 2.00
CA ARG A 95 -15.03 7.07 1.61
C ARG A 95 -15.78 7.70 2.77
N VAL A 96 -15.27 7.59 3.99
CA VAL A 96 -15.85 8.16 5.21
C VAL A 96 -14.97 9.28 5.75
N ALA A 97 -15.48 10.05 6.73
CA ALA A 97 -14.66 11.06 7.39
C ALA A 97 -13.43 10.45 8.06
N PRO A 98 -12.24 11.10 8.06
CA PRO A 98 -11.02 10.55 8.63
C PRO A 98 -11.16 10.10 10.10
N SER A 99 -11.95 10.82 10.91
CA SER A 99 -12.26 10.44 12.28
C SER A 99 -13.06 9.15 12.36
N THR A 100 -14.03 8.95 11.46
CA THR A 100 -14.86 7.76 11.36
C THR A 100 -14.01 6.55 10.89
N ALA A 101 -13.11 6.74 9.92
CA ALA A 101 -12.17 5.72 9.51
C ALA A 101 -11.27 5.28 10.69
N THR A 102 -10.74 6.25 11.44
CA THR A 102 -9.94 5.99 12.65
C THR A 102 -10.69 5.14 13.68
N LEU A 103 -11.97 5.42 13.91
CA LEU A 103 -12.81 4.64 14.83
C LEU A 103 -12.98 3.19 14.34
N GLY A 104 -13.24 2.99 13.05
CA GLY A 104 -13.34 1.64 12.48
C GLY A 104 -12.05 0.82 12.63
N ILE A 105 -10.88 1.44 12.37
CA ILE A 105 -9.59 0.76 12.57
C ILE A 105 -9.35 0.43 14.06
N LYS A 106 -9.73 1.33 14.99
CA LYS A 106 -9.65 1.07 16.43
C LYS A 106 -10.56 -0.07 16.85
N ALA A 107 -11.80 -0.12 16.33
CA ALA A 107 -12.72 -1.22 16.60
C ALA A 107 -12.13 -2.57 16.16
N LEU A 108 -11.54 -2.64 14.96
CA LEU A 108 -10.84 -3.85 14.52
C LEU A 108 -9.67 -4.20 15.46
N ALA A 109 -8.83 -3.23 15.82
CA ALA A 109 -7.71 -3.44 16.75
C ALA A 109 -8.20 -3.99 18.10
N ASP A 110 -9.27 -3.42 18.63
CA ASP A 110 -9.84 -3.88 19.90
C ASP A 110 -10.33 -5.32 19.81
N HIS A 111 -10.97 -5.74 18.72
CA HIS A 111 -11.32 -7.12 18.50
C HIS A 111 -10.08 -8.04 18.43
N LEU A 112 -9.05 -7.66 17.64
CA LEU A 112 -7.85 -8.46 17.45
C LEU A 112 -7.02 -8.65 18.73
N TYR A 113 -7.03 -7.67 19.63
CA TYR A 113 -6.29 -7.75 20.90
C TYR A 113 -7.12 -8.27 22.07
N ASN A 114 -8.45 -8.43 21.93
CA ASN A 114 -9.33 -8.96 22.97
C ASN A 114 -9.95 -10.33 22.61
N ILE A 115 -9.31 -11.11 21.75
CA ILE A 115 -9.78 -12.43 21.34
C ILE A 115 -9.86 -13.33 22.59
N LYS A 116 -11.06 -13.83 22.87
CA LYS A 116 -11.31 -14.78 23.95
C LYS A 116 -11.42 -16.18 23.37
N THR A 117 -10.44 -17.02 23.63
CA THR A 117 -10.47 -18.42 23.25
C THR A 117 -11.12 -19.23 24.38
N GLY A 118 -12.09 -20.08 24.01
CA GLY A 118 -12.85 -20.88 25.01
C GLY A 118 -12.09 -22.07 25.62
N LYS A 119 -10.86 -22.34 25.15
CA LYS A 119 -10.02 -23.49 25.57
C LYS A 119 -8.70 -23.00 26.16
N LYS A 120 -8.32 -23.60 27.30
CA LYS A 120 -7.07 -23.27 28.01
C LYS A 120 -5.79 -23.58 27.19
N ASP A 121 -5.89 -24.38 26.14
CA ASP A 121 -4.78 -24.86 25.31
C ASP A 121 -4.57 -24.05 24.02
N ASP A 122 -5.37 -23.00 23.82
CA ASP A 122 -5.44 -22.23 22.56
C ASP A 122 -4.72 -20.87 22.66
N SER A 123 -3.60 -20.84 23.40
CA SER A 123 -2.86 -19.60 23.70
C SER A 123 -2.24 -18.93 22.48
N LYS A 124 -2.07 -19.65 21.36
CA LYS A 124 -1.47 -19.15 20.10
C LYS A 124 -2.51 -18.57 19.11
N THR A 125 -3.77 -18.88 19.28
CA THR A 125 -4.83 -18.40 18.37
C THR A 125 -4.88 -16.88 18.23
N PRO A 126 -4.79 -16.06 19.32
CA PRO A 126 -4.80 -14.61 19.17
C PRO A 126 -3.64 -14.06 18.35
N GLU A 127 -2.44 -14.61 18.49
CA GLU A 127 -1.26 -14.23 17.71
C GLU A 127 -1.44 -14.60 16.24
N LEU A 128 -1.86 -15.83 15.96
CA LEU A 128 -2.09 -16.33 14.60
C LEU A 128 -3.12 -15.47 13.84
N ILE A 129 -4.21 -15.07 14.50
CA ILE A 129 -5.24 -14.21 13.90
C ILE A 129 -4.68 -12.80 13.65
N ARG A 130 -3.93 -12.21 14.60
CA ARG A 130 -3.29 -10.91 14.39
C ARG A 130 -2.31 -10.93 13.22
N ASP A 131 -1.49 -11.97 13.10
CA ASP A 131 -0.54 -12.13 11.99
C ASP A 131 -1.25 -12.29 10.66
N TYR A 132 -2.36 -13.00 10.62
CA TYR A 132 -3.19 -13.10 9.42
C TYR A 132 -3.76 -11.74 9.00
N PHE A 133 -4.33 -10.96 9.92
CA PHE A 133 -4.83 -9.62 9.61
C PHE A 133 -3.71 -8.64 9.26
N ALA A 134 -2.52 -8.78 9.86
CA ALA A 134 -1.34 -8.01 9.47
C ALA A 134 -0.93 -8.31 8.01
N THR A 135 -0.96 -9.60 7.62
CA THR A 135 -0.69 -10.03 6.23
C THR A 135 -1.72 -9.46 5.26
N LEU A 136 -3.00 -9.47 5.62
CA LEU A 136 -4.05 -8.85 4.79
C LEU A 136 -3.86 -7.34 4.67
N THR A 137 -3.50 -6.67 5.78
CA THR A 137 -3.23 -5.23 5.77
C THR A 137 -2.08 -4.88 4.82
N GLU A 138 -0.99 -5.66 4.87
CA GLU A 138 0.13 -5.50 3.96
C GLU A 138 -0.26 -5.78 2.51
N LYS A 139 -0.99 -6.87 2.26
CA LYS A 139 -1.46 -7.25 0.92
C LYS A 139 -2.31 -6.16 0.28
N TYR A 140 -3.24 -5.56 1.03
CA TYR A 140 -4.17 -4.58 0.46
C TYR A 140 -3.66 -3.15 0.47
N LEU A 141 -2.96 -2.73 1.53
CA LEU A 141 -2.50 -1.36 1.67
C LEU A 141 -1.02 -1.15 1.34
N GLY A 142 -0.19 -2.18 1.51
CA GLY A 142 1.27 -2.09 1.37
C GLY A 142 1.81 -2.57 0.02
N ASP A 143 1.05 -3.36 -0.74
CA ASP A 143 1.43 -3.82 -2.07
C ASP A 143 1.10 -2.75 -3.11
N SER A 144 2.10 -2.29 -3.86
CA SER A 144 1.95 -1.26 -4.91
C SER A 144 1.04 -1.70 -6.07
N GLU A 145 0.90 -2.99 -6.31
CA GLU A 145 0.00 -3.54 -7.34
C GLU A 145 -1.44 -3.69 -6.84
N SER A 146 -1.68 -3.52 -5.54
CA SER A 146 -3.02 -3.53 -4.99
C SER A 146 -3.81 -2.29 -5.44
N PRO A 147 -5.04 -2.44 -5.95
CA PRO A 147 -5.90 -1.29 -6.27
C PRO A 147 -6.30 -0.46 -5.04
N LEU A 148 -6.10 -1.00 -3.84
CA LEU A 148 -6.37 -0.35 -2.55
C LEU A 148 -5.10 0.17 -1.88
N HIS A 149 -3.94 0.14 -2.56
CA HIS A 149 -2.66 0.62 -2.03
C HIS A 149 -2.77 2.04 -1.46
N ASN A 150 -2.35 2.20 -0.21
CA ASN A 150 -2.37 3.48 0.48
C ASN A 150 -1.41 3.50 1.68
N ASP A 151 -0.22 4.05 1.48
CA ASP A 151 0.82 4.13 2.51
C ASP A 151 0.38 4.90 3.77
N LEU A 152 -0.40 5.98 3.60
CA LEU A 152 -0.86 6.77 4.75
C LEU A 152 -1.86 6.00 5.60
N LEU A 153 -2.80 5.32 4.95
CA LEU A 153 -3.77 4.48 5.63
C LEU A 153 -3.09 3.27 6.29
N TYR A 154 -2.10 2.67 5.62
CA TYR A 154 -1.29 1.59 6.19
C TYR A 154 -0.54 2.06 7.45
N ALA A 155 0.10 3.22 7.38
CA ALA A 155 0.76 3.80 8.54
C ALA A 155 -0.22 4.05 9.70
N GLN A 156 -1.45 4.50 9.40
CA GLN A 156 -2.50 4.70 10.41
C GLN A 156 -2.93 3.39 11.09
N PHE A 157 -3.05 2.31 10.32
CA PHE A 157 -3.29 0.97 10.88
C PHE A 157 -2.18 0.57 11.85
N LEU A 158 -0.92 0.70 11.44
CA LEU A 158 0.22 0.34 12.25
C LEU A 158 0.33 1.18 13.53
N ASP A 159 0.07 2.49 13.44
CA ASP A 159 0.05 3.38 14.62
C ASP A 159 -1.03 2.95 15.63
N ILE A 160 -2.22 2.62 15.15
CA ILE A 160 -3.33 2.19 16.02
C ILE A 160 -3.02 0.83 16.67
N MET A 161 -2.46 -0.12 15.91
CA MET A 161 -2.04 -1.41 16.45
C MET A 161 -0.93 -1.24 17.49
N ALA A 162 0.08 -0.38 17.22
CA ALA A 162 1.17 -0.10 18.15
C ALA A 162 0.68 0.59 19.44
N ALA A 163 -0.33 1.46 19.35
CA ALA A 163 -0.90 2.16 20.50
C ALA A 163 -1.79 1.28 21.38
N ASN A 164 -2.18 0.09 20.91
CA ASN A 164 -3.04 -0.80 21.69
C ASN A 164 -2.32 -1.25 22.98
N LYS A 165 -3.03 -1.17 24.11
CA LYS A 165 -2.45 -1.48 25.44
C LYS A 165 -2.00 -2.94 25.59
N PHE A 166 -2.55 -3.84 24.80
CA PHE A 166 -2.21 -5.26 24.81
C PHE A 166 -1.16 -5.65 23.75
N ALA A 167 -0.71 -4.70 22.92
CA ALA A 167 0.38 -4.96 21.99
C ALA A 167 1.68 -5.28 22.75
N SER A 168 2.36 -6.34 22.33
CA SER A 168 3.68 -6.69 22.86
C SER A 168 4.72 -5.61 22.50
N MET A 169 5.84 -5.57 23.22
CA MET A 169 6.94 -4.65 22.93
C MET A 169 7.45 -4.85 21.48
N ALA A 170 7.56 -6.09 21.02
CA ALA A 170 8.03 -6.42 19.68
C ALA A 170 7.06 -5.93 18.59
N GLU A 171 5.75 -6.18 18.75
CA GLU A 171 4.71 -5.68 17.83
C GLU A 171 4.72 -4.14 17.79
N ARG A 172 4.79 -3.49 18.95
CA ARG A 172 4.83 -2.02 19.07
C ARG A 172 6.03 -1.46 18.32
N THR A 173 7.24 -1.93 18.63
CA THR A 173 8.49 -1.44 18.01
C THR A 173 8.47 -1.62 16.50
N ARG A 174 8.03 -2.81 16.02
CA ARG A 174 7.92 -3.09 14.59
C ARG A 174 6.93 -2.15 13.91
N ASN A 175 5.73 -2.02 14.46
CA ASN A 175 4.67 -1.22 13.86
C ASN A 175 5.00 0.27 13.86
N GLU A 176 5.59 0.81 14.94
CA GLU A 176 6.06 2.19 15.03
C GLU A 176 7.17 2.48 14.00
N TYR A 177 8.12 1.55 13.84
CA TYR A 177 9.17 1.68 12.82
C TYR A 177 8.59 1.73 11.41
N MET A 178 7.71 0.78 11.07
CA MET A 178 7.08 0.72 9.76
C MET A 178 6.20 1.95 9.49
N ALA A 179 5.36 2.34 10.45
CA ALA A 179 4.48 3.51 10.31
C ALA A 179 5.27 4.81 10.09
N ARG A 180 6.39 5.00 10.81
CA ARG A 180 7.28 6.15 10.62
C ARG A 180 7.87 6.18 9.22
N ASN A 181 8.31 5.03 8.71
CA ASN A 181 8.93 4.93 7.39
C ASN A 181 7.92 5.09 6.25
N LEU A 182 6.72 4.52 6.37
CA LEU A 182 5.64 4.72 5.40
C LEU A 182 5.24 6.19 5.22
N LYS A 183 5.36 7.00 6.28
CA LYS A 183 5.07 8.45 6.25
C LYS A 183 6.15 9.30 5.59
N LYS A 184 7.31 8.73 5.21
CA LYS A 184 8.37 9.45 4.52
C LYS A 184 8.04 9.66 3.05
N ASN A 185 8.36 10.83 2.54
CA ASN A 185 8.21 11.16 1.12
C ASN A 185 6.81 10.83 0.56
N LEU A 186 5.77 11.23 1.29
CA LEU A 186 4.38 11.05 0.86
C LEU A 186 4.03 11.96 -0.32
N PRO A 187 3.07 11.57 -1.19
CA PRO A 187 2.55 12.45 -2.22
C PRO A 187 2.14 13.82 -1.66
N GLY A 188 2.54 14.89 -2.36
CA GLY A 188 2.34 16.29 -1.96
C GLY A 188 3.43 16.87 -1.06
N THR A 189 4.31 16.06 -0.44
CA THR A 189 5.45 16.55 0.36
C THR A 189 6.70 16.72 -0.50
N THR A 190 7.65 17.57 -0.06
CA THR A 190 8.96 17.66 -0.70
C THR A 190 9.76 16.39 -0.44
N ALA A 191 10.25 15.75 -1.50
CA ALA A 191 11.10 14.58 -1.41
C ALA A 191 12.40 14.92 -0.67
N THR A 192 12.85 14.03 0.19
CA THR A 192 14.12 14.22 0.92
C THR A 192 15.28 14.27 -0.07
N ASP A 193 16.11 15.28 0.04
CA ASP A 193 17.30 15.42 -0.80
C ASP A 193 18.41 14.46 -0.40
N PHE A 194 19.25 14.08 -1.34
CA PHE A 194 20.41 13.23 -1.08
C PHE A 194 21.52 13.49 -2.10
N VAL A 195 22.73 13.11 -1.70
CA VAL A 195 23.92 13.13 -2.56
C VAL A 195 24.09 11.78 -3.24
N TYR A 196 24.48 11.80 -4.51
CA TYR A 196 24.85 10.60 -5.26
C TYR A 196 26.14 10.84 -6.08
N ILE A 197 26.83 9.76 -6.42
CA ILE A 197 27.99 9.77 -7.32
C ILE A 197 27.53 9.20 -8.66
N ASP A 198 27.71 9.96 -9.75
CA ASP A 198 27.31 9.55 -11.10
C ASP A 198 28.37 8.62 -11.77
N ARG A 199 28.05 8.08 -12.96
CA ARG A 199 28.96 7.21 -13.74
C ARG A 199 30.27 7.93 -14.19
N LYS A 200 30.31 9.25 -14.09
CA LYS A 200 31.53 10.05 -14.35
C LYS A 200 32.32 10.32 -13.07
N ASN A 201 32.00 9.65 -11.98
CA ASN A 201 32.56 9.84 -10.65
C ASN A 201 32.42 11.29 -10.13
N GLN A 202 31.32 11.96 -10.48
CA GLN A 202 31.04 13.31 -10.04
C GLN A 202 29.97 13.28 -8.97
N GLN A 203 30.23 13.99 -7.87
CA GLN A 203 29.25 14.16 -6.81
C GLN A 203 28.12 15.08 -7.27
N ARG A 204 26.91 14.66 -7.10
CA ARG A 204 25.68 15.37 -7.46
C ARG A 204 24.71 15.37 -6.30
N GLN A 205 23.73 16.26 -6.38
CA GLN A 205 22.64 16.37 -5.42
C GLN A 205 21.31 16.25 -6.17
N MET A 206 20.38 15.45 -5.67
CA MET A 206 19.15 15.11 -6.38
C MET A 206 18.29 16.35 -6.64
N HIS A 207 18.18 17.26 -5.67
CA HIS A 207 17.42 18.51 -5.84
C HIS A 207 18.01 19.43 -6.92
N ASN A 208 19.28 19.31 -7.25
CA ASN A 208 19.91 20.13 -8.29
C ASN A 208 19.62 19.64 -9.72
N LEU A 209 19.01 18.46 -9.87
CA LEU A 209 18.61 17.94 -11.17
C LEU A 209 17.48 18.79 -11.77
N LYS A 210 17.78 19.47 -12.89
CA LYS A 210 16.81 20.33 -13.59
C LYS A 210 15.95 19.50 -14.51
N ALA A 211 14.68 19.35 -14.18
CA ALA A 211 13.66 18.70 -14.98
C ALA A 211 12.27 19.17 -14.53
N LYS A 212 11.31 19.21 -15.44
CA LYS A 212 9.91 19.49 -15.09
C LYS A 212 9.33 18.36 -14.21
N TYR A 213 9.73 17.13 -14.53
CA TYR A 213 9.44 15.96 -13.71
C TYR A 213 10.70 15.09 -13.58
N THR A 214 10.96 14.58 -12.39
CA THR A 214 12.04 13.62 -12.12
C THR A 214 11.42 12.27 -11.78
N LEU A 215 11.71 11.24 -12.57
CA LEU A 215 11.42 9.87 -12.23
C LEU A 215 12.61 9.32 -11.46
N LEU A 216 12.52 9.22 -10.16
CA LEU A 216 13.54 8.65 -9.28
C LEU A 216 13.31 7.14 -9.20
N TYR A 217 14.33 6.37 -9.57
CA TYR A 217 14.28 4.93 -9.71
C TYR A 217 15.37 4.29 -8.84
N PHE A 218 14.99 3.72 -7.72
CA PHE A 218 15.91 2.96 -6.87
C PHE A 218 15.99 1.52 -7.36
N TYR A 219 17.21 1.01 -7.58
CA TYR A 219 17.44 -0.28 -8.19
C TYR A 219 18.68 -0.98 -7.65
N ASP A 220 18.82 -2.26 -7.95
CA ASP A 220 20.05 -3.02 -7.78
C ASP A 220 20.51 -3.55 -9.16
N PRO A 221 21.81 -3.41 -9.52
CA PRO A 221 22.32 -3.92 -10.81
C PRO A 221 22.18 -5.43 -11.00
N ASP A 222 22.05 -6.22 -9.93
CA ASP A 222 21.87 -7.67 -9.97
C ASP A 222 20.40 -8.12 -9.87
N CYS A 223 19.47 -7.17 -9.83
CA CYS A 223 18.04 -7.44 -9.73
C CYS A 223 17.42 -7.54 -11.13
N ASP A 224 17.07 -8.75 -11.58
CA ASP A 224 16.44 -8.96 -12.88
C ASP A 224 15.07 -8.25 -12.99
N HIS A 225 14.25 -8.29 -11.93
CA HIS A 225 12.98 -7.56 -11.87
C HIS A 225 13.17 -6.04 -12.04
N CYS A 226 14.27 -5.48 -11.52
CA CYS A 226 14.59 -4.07 -11.75
C CYS A 226 14.85 -3.79 -13.23
N HIS A 227 15.54 -4.69 -13.94
CA HIS A 227 15.80 -4.52 -15.37
C HIS A 227 14.53 -4.66 -16.21
N GLU A 228 13.65 -5.59 -15.87
CA GLU A 228 12.34 -5.76 -16.52
C GLU A 228 11.47 -4.50 -16.34
N THR A 229 11.39 -4.00 -15.12
CA THR A 229 10.64 -2.77 -14.81
C THR A 229 11.23 -1.55 -15.51
N ALA A 230 12.56 -1.42 -15.54
CA ALA A 230 13.24 -0.34 -16.26
C ALA A 230 12.93 -0.40 -17.76
N ALA A 231 12.91 -1.60 -18.36
CA ALA A 231 12.54 -1.77 -19.77
C ALA A 231 11.09 -1.37 -20.05
N GLN A 232 10.16 -1.71 -19.16
CA GLN A 232 8.75 -1.30 -19.26
C GLN A 232 8.61 0.23 -19.17
N ILE A 233 9.31 0.88 -18.24
CA ILE A 233 9.32 2.34 -18.09
C ILE A 233 9.92 2.99 -19.33
N ALA A 234 11.04 2.49 -19.84
CA ALA A 234 11.71 3.02 -21.02
C ALA A 234 10.87 2.87 -22.30
N ALA A 235 10.00 1.88 -22.37
CA ALA A 235 9.08 1.68 -23.48
C ALA A 235 7.89 2.67 -23.49
N MET A 236 7.68 3.44 -22.43
CA MET A 236 6.65 4.47 -22.36
C MET A 236 7.09 5.68 -23.21
N PRO A 237 6.32 6.11 -24.22
CA PRO A 237 6.71 7.26 -25.05
C PRO A 237 6.99 8.53 -24.25
N GLU A 238 6.29 8.72 -23.15
CA GLU A 238 6.36 9.87 -22.27
C GLU A 238 7.73 10.03 -21.60
N THR A 239 8.45 8.93 -21.35
CA THR A 239 9.79 8.97 -20.73
C THR A 239 10.87 9.49 -21.67
N SER A 240 10.59 9.58 -22.98
CA SER A 240 11.43 10.22 -23.98
C SER A 240 11.20 11.75 -24.09
N SER A 241 10.20 12.28 -23.40
CA SER A 241 9.91 13.72 -23.36
C SER A 241 11.03 14.48 -22.65
N PRO A 242 11.48 15.64 -23.17
CA PRO A 242 12.47 16.48 -22.49
C PRO A 242 11.98 17.03 -21.14
N ALA A 243 10.66 16.94 -20.88
CA ALA A 243 10.07 17.31 -19.58
C ALA A 243 10.41 16.30 -18.48
N ILE A 244 10.81 15.08 -18.82
CA ILE A 244 11.06 14.01 -17.86
C ILE A 244 12.53 13.63 -17.84
N SER A 245 13.14 13.66 -16.67
CA SER A 245 14.47 13.08 -16.43
C SER A 245 14.34 11.87 -15.54
N VAL A 246 14.97 10.76 -15.92
CA VAL A 246 15.06 9.57 -15.09
C VAL A 246 16.39 9.55 -14.35
N LEU A 247 16.34 9.45 -13.03
CA LEU A 247 17.49 9.30 -12.15
C LEU A 247 17.44 7.94 -11.48
N ALA A 248 18.29 7.02 -11.92
CA ALA A 248 18.40 5.68 -11.38
C ALA A 248 19.53 5.63 -10.33
N ILE A 249 19.20 5.22 -9.12
CA ILE A 249 20.11 5.24 -7.97
C ILE A 249 20.22 3.86 -7.35
N TYR A 250 21.45 3.37 -7.19
CA TYR A 250 21.76 2.26 -6.31
C TYR A 250 21.80 2.80 -4.86
N PRO A 251 20.88 2.39 -3.99
CA PRO A 251 20.69 3.05 -2.69
C PRO A 251 21.54 2.50 -1.56
N TYR A 252 22.24 1.36 -1.78
CA TYR A 252 22.95 0.62 -0.75
C TYR A 252 24.41 1.06 -0.61
N SER A 253 25.10 0.59 0.45
CA SER A 253 26.48 0.99 0.78
C SER A 253 27.57 0.30 -0.07
N ASP A 254 27.28 -0.83 -0.73
CA ASP A 254 28.26 -1.55 -1.55
C ASP A 254 28.47 -0.87 -2.91
N SER A 255 29.17 0.25 -2.90
CA SER A 255 29.48 1.01 -4.12
C SER A 255 30.44 0.27 -5.08
N GLU A 256 31.27 -0.63 -4.59
CA GLU A 256 32.21 -1.39 -5.42
C GLU A 256 31.47 -2.39 -6.31
N MET A 257 30.45 -3.05 -5.76
CA MET A 257 29.57 -3.89 -6.56
C MET A 257 28.94 -3.11 -7.70
N TRP A 258 28.35 -1.93 -7.41
CA TRP A 258 27.74 -1.08 -8.43
C TRP A 258 28.74 -0.60 -9.50
N LYS A 259 29.96 -0.18 -9.12
CA LYS A 259 30.99 0.31 -10.04
C LYS A 259 31.49 -0.77 -11.00
N THR A 260 31.58 -2.01 -10.55
CA THR A 260 32.09 -3.15 -11.34
C THR A 260 31.06 -3.66 -12.35
N LYS A 261 29.77 -3.41 -12.13
CA LYS A 261 28.71 -3.87 -13.02
C LYS A 261 28.53 -2.95 -14.22
N LYS A 262 28.40 -3.57 -15.38
CA LYS A 262 28.01 -2.84 -16.59
C LYS A 262 26.54 -2.45 -16.48
N SER A 263 26.22 -1.19 -16.80
CA SER A 263 24.83 -0.75 -16.84
C SER A 263 24.01 -1.55 -17.86
N ARG A 264 22.81 -1.94 -17.44
CA ARG A 264 21.77 -2.55 -18.28
C ARG A 264 20.57 -1.61 -18.42
N LEU A 265 20.66 -0.39 -17.86
CA LEU A 265 19.63 0.63 -17.96
C LEU A 265 19.74 1.43 -19.26
N PRO A 266 18.67 2.11 -19.71
CA PRO A 266 18.71 2.98 -20.89
C PRO A 266 19.80 4.06 -20.79
N SER A 267 20.57 4.25 -21.85
CA SER A 267 21.69 5.23 -21.88
C SER A 267 21.26 6.68 -21.70
N THR A 268 19.97 6.97 -21.85
CA THR A 268 19.38 8.30 -21.61
C THR A 268 19.12 8.58 -20.13
N TRP A 269 19.18 7.58 -19.28
CA TRP A 269 18.98 7.73 -17.85
C TRP A 269 20.26 8.20 -17.17
N THR A 270 20.10 9.05 -16.17
CA THR A 270 21.21 9.36 -15.26
C THR A 270 21.32 8.27 -14.22
N GLU A 271 22.51 7.67 -14.09
CA GLU A 271 22.77 6.65 -13.10
C GLU A 271 23.73 7.14 -12.02
N GLY A 272 23.51 6.67 -10.79
CA GLY A 272 24.40 6.93 -9.68
C GLY A 272 24.20 5.96 -8.53
N TYR A 273 25.02 6.12 -7.51
CA TYR A 273 24.93 5.36 -6.27
C TYR A 273 24.99 6.29 -5.05
N SER A 274 24.44 5.86 -3.93
CA SER A 274 24.57 6.51 -2.63
C SER A 274 25.97 6.26 -2.08
N PRO A 275 26.85 7.27 -1.92
CA PRO A 275 28.25 7.04 -1.55
C PRO A 275 28.39 6.34 -0.19
N ASP A 276 27.52 6.67 0.76
CA ASP A 276 27.57 6.18 2.14
C ASP A 276 26.40 5.22 2.48
N GLY A 277 25.60 4.87 1.47
CA GLY A 277 24.37 4.08 1.67
C GLY A 277 23.30 4.81 2.51
N GLN A 278 23.45 6.14 2.70
CA GLN A 278 22.59 6.98 3.55
C GLN A 278 21.08 6.81 3.23
N ILE A 279 20.76 6.54 1.94
CA ILE A 279 19.36 6.38 1.50
C ILE A 279 18.68 5.27 2.28
N THR A 280 19.39 4.16 2.55
CA THR A 280 18.87 3.00 3.28
C THR A 280 19.33 2.96 4.73
N THR A 281 20.56 3.37 5.06
CA THR A 281 21.09 3.33 6.44
C THR A 281 20.36 4.31 7.36
N ASP A 282 20.01 5.49 6.84
CA ASP A 282 19.29 6.53 7.60
C ASP A 282 17.78 6.50 7.31
N ASP A 283 17.33 5.50 6.52
CA ASP A 283 15.92 5.37 6.11
C ASP A 283 15.34 6.67 5.51
N ILE A 284 16.15 7.48 4.80
CA ILE A 284 15.64 8.75 4.24
C ILE A 284 14.60 8.52 3.14
N TYR A 285 14.68 7.36 2.46
CA TYR A 285 13.59 6.78 1.68
C TYR A 285 13.26 5.40 2.24
N TYR A 286 11.97 5.08 2.34
CA TYR A 286 11.55 3.74 2.72
C TYR A 286 11.59 2.82 1.50
N ILE A 287 12.73 2.13 1.34
CA ILE A 287 12.96 1.17 0.26
C ILE A 287 12.81 -0.23 0.84
N LYS A 288 11.58 -0.75 0.84
CA LYS A 288 11.27 -2.10 1.33
C LYS A 288 11.88 -3.16 0.40
N SER A 289 11.85 -2.89 -0.90
CA SER A 289 12.41 -3.72 -1.96
C SER A 289 12.74 -2.85 -3.16
N VAL A 290 13.59 -3.35 -4.05
CA VAL A 290 13.85 -2.74 -5.35
C VAL A 290 13.17 -3.56 -6.45
N PRO A 291 12.67 -2.91 -7.52
CA PRO A 291 12.72 -1.47 -7.74
C PRO A 291 11.73 -0.69 -6.86
N SER A 292 12.09 0.55 -6.48
CA SER A 292 11.22 1.50 -5.82
C SER A 292 11.20 2.79 -6.65
N VAL A 293 10.01 3.34 -6.92
CA VAL A 293 9.81 4.40 -7.90
C VAL A 293 9.13 5.61 -7.28
N TYR A 294 9.67 6.81 -7.54
CA TYR A 294 9.01 8.08 -7.17
C TYR A 294 8.93 8.98 -8.40
N LEU A 295 7.78 9.62 -8.60
CA LEU A 295 7.65 10.70 -9.57
C LEU A 295 7.62 12.03 -8.81
N LEU A 296 8.53 12.93 -9.14
CA LEU A 296 8.67 14.24 -8.50
C LEU A 296 8.34 15.34 -9.50
N ASP A 297 7.72 16.44 -9.04
CA ASP A 297 7.53 17.67 -9.83
C ASP A 297 8.81 18.52 -9.89
N GLU A 298 8.74 19.67 -10.56
CA GLU A 298 9.87 20.61 -10.70
C GLU A 298 10.39 21.11 -9.35
N GLN A 299 9.51 21.28 -8.36
CA GLN A 299 9.85 21.68 -6.99
C GLN A 299 10.27 20.49 -6.11
N LYS A 300 10.48 19.31 -6.73
CA LYS A 300 10.82 18.07 -6.04
C LYS A 300 9.75 17.60 -5.04
N ARG A 301 8.49 17.99 -5.22
CA ARG A 301 7.39 17.42 -4.46
C ARG A 301 7.00 16.07 -5.06
N VAL A 302 6.73 15.13 -4.21
CA VAL A 302 6.32 13.79 -4.61
C VAL A 302 4.92 13.85 -5.25
N VAL A 303 4.84 13.44 -6.50
CA VAL A 303 3.58 13.27 -7.25
C VAL A 303 3.06 11.84 -7.06
N LEU A 304 3.96 10.85 -7.19
CA LEU A 304 3.67 9.43 -6.97
C LEU A 304 4.78 8.80 -6.15
N LYS A 305 4.40 7.86 -5.28
CA LYS A 305 5.29 7.01 -4.49
C LYS A 305 4.94 5.55 -4.73
N ASN A 306 5.90 4.76 -5.19
CA ASN A 306 5.75 3.34 -5.53
C ASN A 306 4.46 3.03 -6.32
N PRO A 307 4.20 3.75 -7.45
CA PRO A 307 3.00 3.50 -8.24
C PRO A 307 3.13 2.16 -8.98
N SER A 308 1.99 1.52 -9.25
CA SER A 308 1.95 0.47 -10.28
C SER A 308 2.37 1.04 -11.64
N ILE A 309 2.90 0.19 -12.52
CA ILE A 309 3.30 0.58 -13.88
C ILE A 309 2.15 1.27 -14.64
N THR A 310 0.95 0.76 -14.49
CA THR A 310 -0.25 1.34 -15.12
C THR A 310 -0.55 2.74 -14.59
N LEU A 311 -0.47 2.94 -13.27
CA LEU A 311 -0.70 4.26 -12.66
C LEU A 311 0.37 5.26 -13.08
N LEU A 312 1.65 4.83 -13.10
CA LEU A 312 2.76 5.65 -13.57
C LEU A 312 2.52 6.11 -15.00
N GLN A 313 2.26 5.18 -15.93
CA GLN A 313 2.03 5.49 -17.34
C GLN A 313 0.85 6.46 -17.53
N ASN A 314 -0.29 6.19 -16.87
CA ASN A 314 -1.46 7.06 -16.98
C ASN A 314 -1.20 8.47 -16.45
N THR A 315 -0.38 8.58 -15.41
CA THR A 315 0.01 9.88 -14.83
C THR A 315 0.95 10.63 -15.77
N LEU A 316 1.99 9.96 -16.30
CA LEU A 316 2.93 10.56 -17.25
C LEU A 316 2.22 11.07 -18.50
N LYS A 317 1.26 10.31 -19.06
CA LYS A 317 0.42 10.76 -20.20
C LYS A 317 -0.30 12.06 -19.92
N LYS A 318 -0.92 12.18 -18.74
CA LYS A 318 -1.64 13.41 -18.35
C LYS A 318 -0.69 14.60 -18.20
N LEU A 319 0.48 14.38 -17.58
CA LEU A 319 1.44 15.44 -17.29
C LEU A 319 2.15 15.96 -18.55
N THR A 320 2.51 15.07 -19.50
CA THR A 320 3.15 15.46 -20.77
C THR A 320 2.17 16.15 -21.70
N ALA A 321 0.93 15.69 -21.81
CA ALA A 321 -0.10 16.37 -22.61
C ALA A 321 -0.42 17.81 -22.14
N THR A 322 -0.20 18.11 -20.87
CA THR A 322 -0.37 19.47 -20.30
C THR A 322 0.89 20.32 -20.50
N ALA A 323 2.03 19.71 -20.80
CA ALA A 323 3.31 20.42 -21.00
C ALA A 323 3.48 20.94 -22.42
N GLU A 324 2.71 20.43 -23.38
CA GLU A 324 2.74 20.80 -24.81
C GLU A 324 1.74 21.94 -25.16
N LYS A 325 0.96 22.42 -24.19
CA LYS A 325 0.06 23.57 -24.29
C LYS A 325 0.67 24.79 -23.62
#